data_b1cfd3acad0eb09f3a4df7d979c0f4e2
#
_entry.id   b1cfd3acad0eb09f3a4df7d979c0f4e2
#
_cell.length_a   1.000
_cell.length_b   1.000
_cell.length_c   1.000
_cell.angle_alpha   90.00
_cell.angle_beta   90.00
_cell.angle_gamma   90.00
#
_symmetry.space_group_name_H-M   'P 1'
#
loop_
_entity.id
_entity.type
_entity.pdbx_description
1 polymer ?
#
loop_
_entity_poly.entity_id
_entity_poly.type
_entity_poly.pdbx_seq_one_letter_code
_entity_poly.pdbx_strand_id
1 'polypeptide(L)'
;MSGFYRAAATLSARFLHVPPVAESIYAHRSVATGEISFGRSDIDLLMIVRQPRGDAADGPELASLYGRLCWLRRFNPALSHVEVHDPAGIRRWLELDTYRSSQERRSAMLLRGKPVCFPDVAVRREDAVRRLCVWTEGFFSTAVRERNRRNLRKTALEIWCAFATAMGRIPQPCLTRPEIAARWAESEDAPLLDPLLRDPSTAPSVVFRLAKRLHGSLLPPLRPVSQPLVAQLLMPPRYRQRILVVVPEENSSLPREAFQPGSCLCTPELLDLYLHYMNPFLVWSCPQQLTGLGVQPPSVAEFVRGCLFYGHNHTLRNPGFMYRHTWPPAVFIEVVRHALPYLHAGEIPPPLDPRRVAGWIAGSPSPCEYYRSVFPHVYRESEEQWIQLQELEERLRSS
;
A
#
# COMPACT_ATOMS: atom_id res chain seq x y z
N MET A 1 17.07 11.76 21.81
CA MET A 1 15.69 11.29 21.51
C MET A 1 15.66 10.06 20.60
N SER A 2 16.48 9.96 19.57
CA SER A 2 16.60 8.74 18.76
C SER A 2 16.99 7.51 19.58
N GLY A 3 17.82 7.67 20.60
CA GLY A 3 18.24 6.58 21.49
C GLY A 3 17.08 5.88 22.21
N PHE A 4 16.06 6.61 22.67
CA PHE A 4 14.88 6.03 23.33
C PHE A 4 14.08 5.10 22.39
N TYR A 5 13.77 5.56 21.17
CA TYR A 5 13.04 4.74 20.21
C TYR A 5 13.84 3.52 19.76
N ARG A 6 15.16 3.68 19.58
CA ARG A 6 16.04 2.55 19.27
C ARG A 6 16.09 1.55 20.41
N ALA A 7 16.18 2.03 21.67
CA ALA A 7 16.13 1.16 22.83
C ALA A 7 14.78 0.42 22.93
N ALA A 8 13.66 1.12 22.75
CA ALA A 8 12.33 0.52 22.76
C ALA A 8 12.16 -0.51 21.62
N ALA A 9 12.65 -0.21 20.41
CA ALA A 9 12.65 -1.15 19.30
C ALA A 9 13.52 -2.39 19.61
N THR A 10 14.72 -2.19 20.19
CA THR A 10 15.63 -3.29 20.58
C THR A 10 15.03 -4.18 21.67
N LEU A 11 14.37 -3.59 22.66
CA LEU A 11 13.67 -4.35 23.71
C LEU A 11 12.49 -5.13 23.13
N SER A 12 11.72 -4.50 22.25
CA SER A 12 10.62 -5.18 21.52
C SER A 12 11.15 -6.35 20.69
N ALA A 13 12.26 -6.15 19.98
CA ALA A 13 12.89 -7.20 19.20
C ALA A 13 13.40 -8.35 20.07
N ARG A 14 14.00 -8.04 21.25
CA ARG A 14 14.43 -9.08 22.22
C ARG A 14 13.25 -9.93 22.71
N PHE A 15 12.12 -9.29 22.97
CA PHE A 15 10.92 -9.98 23.43
C PHE A 15 10.28 -10.84 22.35
N LEU A 16 10.29 -10.37 21.11
CA LEU A 16 9.72 -11.08 19.95
C LEU A 16 10.65 -12.14 19.35
N HIS A 17 11.96 -12.04 19.60
CA HIS A 17 12.93 -12.99 19.08
C HIS A 17 12.87 -14.31 19.86
N VAL A 18 12.23 -15.30 19.26
CA VAL A 18 12.04 -16.66 19.80
C VAL A 18 12.68 -17.65 18.82
N PRO A 19 13.96 -18.03 19.02
CA PRO A 19 14.54 -19.07 18.19
C PRO A 19 13.85 -20.42 18.48
N PRO A 20 13.62 -21.25 17.45
CA PRO A 20 14.01 -21.06 16.04
C PRO A 20 12.96 -20.33 15.19
N VAL A 21 11.88 -19.80 15.77
CA VAL A 21 10.71 -19.27 15.01
C VAL A 21 11.02 -17.93 14.37
N ALA A 22 11.50 -16.97 15.16
CA ALA A 22 11.88 -15.65 14.64
C ALA A 22 13.38 -15.65 14.34
N GLU A 23 13.75 -15.70 13.07
CA GLU A 23 15.15 -15.75 12.64
C GLU A 23 15.83 -14.39 12.68
N SER A 24 15.10 -13.33 12.29
CA SER A 24 15.65 -11.98 12.24
C SER A 24 14.58 -10.94 12.51
N ILE A 25 14.98 -9.85 13.17
CA ILE A 25 14.09 -8.71 13.41
C ILE A 25 14.86 -7.43 13.09
N TYR A 26 14.27 -6.62 12.24
CA TYR A 26 14.81 -5.33 11.82
C TYR A 26 13.90 -4.19 12.30
N ALA A 27 14.51 -3.05 12.63
CA ALA A 27 13.80 -1.78 12.57
C ALA A 27 13.88 -1.25 11.14
N HIS A 28 12.80 -0.62 10.69
CA HIS A 28 12.77 0.06 9.42
C HIS A 28 12.06 1.42 9.51
N ARG A 29 12.01 2.18 8.40
CA ARG A 29 11.43 3.52 8.35
C ARG A 29 12.06 4.48 9.36
N SER A 30 11.22 5.22 10.11
CA SER A 30 11.66 6.33 10.97
C SER A 30 12.69 5.94 12.02
N VAL A 31 12.59 4.76 12.61
CA VAL A 31 13.56 4.28 13.62
C VAL A 31 14.91 3.99 12.99
N ALA A 32 14.91 3.36 11.83
CA ALA A 32 16.13 3.01 11.10
C ALA A 32 16.83 4.24 10.52
N THR A 33 16.08 5.17 9.92
CA THR A 33 16.63 6.41 9.34
C THR A 33 16.96 7.49 10.38
N GLY A 34 16.52 7.32 11.63
CA GLY A 34 16.69 8.33 12.68
C GLY A 34 15.74 9.52 12.58
N GLU A 35 14.78 9.50 11.65
CA GLU A 35 13.81 10.56 11.43
C GLU A 35 12.63 10.46 12.43
N ILE A 36 12.95 10.63 13.72
CA ILE A 36 12.03 10.41 14.83
C ILE A 36 11.49 11.73 15.36
N SER A 37 10.16 11.76 15.58
CA SER A 37 9.48 12.80 16.33
C SER A 37 8.89 12.20 17.61
N PHE A 38 9.37 12.65 18.76
CA PHE A 38 8.95 12.11 20.06
C PHE A 38 7.43 12.22 20.26
N GLY A 39 6.84 11.12 20.76
CA GLY A 39 5.40 11.01 21.00
C GLY A 39 4.53 10.94 19.74
N ARG A 40 5.14 10.86 18.54
CA ARG A 40 4.42 10.87 17.26
C ARG A 40 4.95 9.87 16.23
N SER A 41 6.23 9.50 16.33
CA SER A 41 6.77 8.46 15.45
C SER A 41 6.41 7.08 15.99
N ASP A 42 6.08 6.21 15.07
CA ASP A 42 5.81 4.81 15.34
C ASP A 42 7.11 4.00 15.32
N ILE A 43 7.09 2.86 15.97
CA ILE A 43 8.11 1.82 15.85
C ILE A 43 7.59 0.81 14.84
N ASP A 44 8.25 0.74 13.69
CA ASP A 44 7.97 -0.23 12.64
C ASP A 44 9.05 -1.31 12.66
N LEU A 45 8.62 -2.57 12.78
CA LEU A 45 9.50 -3.74 12.76
C LEU A 45 9.21 -4.62 11.54
N LEU A 46 10.27 -5.20 11.00
CA LEU A 46 10.22 -6.25 10.00
C LEU A 46 10.77 -7.52 10.66
N MET A 47 9.97 -8.57 10.73
CA MET A 47 10.33 -9.83 11.33
C MET A 47 10.37 -10.93 10.26
N ILE A 48 11.49 -11.63 10.20
CA ILE A 48 11.64 -12.81 9.36
C ILE A 48 11.49 -14.02 10.25
N VAL A 49 10.47 -14.82 9.98
CA VAL A 49 10.24 -16.10 10.64
C VAL A 49 10.85 -17.23 9.81
N ARG A 50 11.19 -18.33 10.43
CA ARG A 50 11.62 -19.53 9.68
C ARG A 50 10.55 -19.96 8.68
N GLN A 51 10.98 -20.56 7.60
CA GLN A 51 10.03 -21.14 6.65
C GLN A 51 9.19 -22.22 7.35
N PRO A 52 7.85 -22.16 7.26
CA PRO A 52 7.00 -23.18 7.84
C PRO A 52 7.34 -24.57 7.30
N ARG A 53 7.51 -25.54 8.18
CA ARG A 53 7.84 -26.91 7.79
C ARG A 53 6.64 -27.69 7.25
N GLY A 54 5.46 -27.17 7.55
CA GLY A 54 4.26 -27.84 7.16
C GLY A 54 3.78 -28.92 8.12
N ASP A 55 4.43 -29.07 9.25
CA ASP A 55 4.08 -30.04 10.27
C ASP A 55 3.20 -29.43 11.38
N ALA A 56 2.68 -30.29 12.25
CA ALA A 56 1.82 -29.89 13.37
C ALA A 56 2.53 -29.00 14.41
N ALA A 57 3.88 -28.93 14.38
CA ALA A 57 4.65 -28.16 15.34
C ALA A 57 4.70 -26.66 14.99
N ASP A 58 4.51 -26.30 13.72
CA ASP A 58 4.52 -24.89 13.28
C ASP A 58 3.39 -24.08 13.93
N GLY A 59 2.24 -24.69 14.16
CA GLY A 59 1.05 -24.05 14.69
C GLY A 59 1.24 -23.39 16.05
N PRO A 60 1.60 -24.15 17.07
CA PRO A 60 1.78 -23.63 18.43
C PRO A 60 2.86 -22.57 18.54
N GLU A 61 3.96 -22.71 17.79
CA GLU A 61 5.09 -21.77 17.84
C GLU A 61 4.71 -20.40 17.25
N LEU A 62 4.07 -20.38 16.09
CA LEU A 62 3.58 -19.15 15.46
C LEU A 62 2.44 -18.50 16.26
N ALA A 63 1.56 -19.30 16.85
CA ALA A 63 0.52 -18.81 17.74
C ALA A 63 1.11 -18.17 19.00
N SER A 64 2.16 -18.77 19.58
CA SER A 64 2.91 -18.19 20.71
C SER A 64 3.55 -16.85 20.34
N LEU A 65 4.20 -16.78 19.18
CA LEU A 65 4.79 -15.55 18.68
C LEU A 65 3.73 -14.44 18.49
N TYR A 66 2.59 -14.80 17.92
CA TYR A 66 1.45 -13.88 17.77
C TYR A 66 0.92 -13.40 19.14
N GLY A 67 0.78 -14.30 20.09
CA GLY A 67 0.39 -13.96 21.46
C GLY A 67 1.35 -12.93 22.09
N ARG A 68 2.67 -13.13 21.93
CA ARG A 68 3.70 -12.16 22.38
C ARG A 68 3.55 -10.81 21.70
N LEU A 69 3.29 -10.78 20.40
CA LEU A 69 3.05 -9.54 19.65
C LEU A 69 1.83 -8.77 20.18
N CYS A 70 0.72 -9.48 20.40
CA CYS A 70 -0.48 -8.90 20.98
C CYS A 70 -0.26 -8.36 22.39
N TRP A 71 0.49 -9.10 23.22
CA TRP A 71 0.85 -8.66 24.56
C TRP A 71 1.73 -7.41 24.51
N LEU A 72 2.80 -7.42 23.70
CA LEU A 72 3.74 -6.31 23.58
C LEU A 72 3.04 -5.01 23.13
N ARG A 73 2.09 -5.09 22.23
CA ARG A 73 1.31 -3.92 21.76
C ARG A 73 0.49 -3.26 22.87
N ARG A 74 0.08 -3.99 23.89
CA ARG A 74 -0.63 -3.41 25.05
C ARG A 74 0.27 -2.52 25.89
N PHE A 75 1.56 -2.85 25.97
CA PHE A 75 2.53 -2.13 26.80
C PHE A 75 3.40 -1.15 26.02
N ASN A 76 3.49 -1.32 24.71
CA ASN A 76 4.22 -0.41 23.83
C ASN A 76 3.29 0.12 22.72
N PRO A 77 2.51 1.18 23.01
CA PRO A 77 1.59 1.75 22.03
C PRO A 77 2.31 2.39 20.83
N ALA A 78 3.60 2.71 20.97
CA ALA A 78 4.41 3.19 19.85
C ALA A 78 4.72 2.07 18.83
N LEU A 79 4.58 0.80 19.17
CA LEU A 79 4.74 -0.32 18.24
C LEU A 79 3.51 -0.41 17.34
N SER A 80 3.54 0.26 16.18
CA SER A 80 2.40 0.33 15.30
C SER A 80 2.41 -0.78 14.25
N HIS A 81 3.55 -1.07 13.67
CA HIS A 81 3.67 -1.97 12.54
C HIS A 81 4.69 -3.10 12.79
N VAL A 82 4.26 -4.33 12.60
CA VAL A 82 5.18 -5.48 12.56
C VAL A 82 4.85 -6.27 11.30
N GLU A 83 5.71 -6.13 10.31
CA GLU A 83 5.64 -6.92 9.09
C GLU A 83 6.27 -8.28 9.36
N VAL A 84 5.59 -9.36 8.99
CA VAL A 84 6.05 -10.73 9.23
C VAL A 84 6.15 -11.44 7.89
N HIS A 85 7.33 -11.98 7.60
CA HIS A 85 7.60 -12.73 6.39
C HIS A 85 8.43 -13.98 6.71
N ASP A 86 8.31 -15.00 5.89
CA ASP A 86 9.34 -16.03 5.76
C ASP A 86 10.41 -15.62 4.74
N PRO A 87 11.52 -16.35 4.60
CA PRO A 87 12.58 -15.98 3.67
C PRO A 87 12.16 -15.94 2.20
N ALA A 88 11.17 -16.72 1.81
CA ALA A 88 10.61 -16.69 0.45
C ALA A 88 9.65 -15.52 0.27
N GLY A 89 8.76 -15.29 1.23
CA GLY A 89 7.81 -14.20 1.22
C GLY A 89 8.46 -12.82 1.21
N ILE A 90 9.55 -12.61 1.98
CA ILE A 90 10.27 -11.33 1.93
C ILE A 90 10.89 -11.07 0.56
N ARG A 91 11.46 -12.09 -0.09
CA ARG A 91 12.01 -11.95 -1.45
C ARG A 91 10.93 -11.59 -2.44
N ARG A 92 9.83 -12.34 -2.48
CA ARG A 92 8.67 -12.03 -3.36
C ARG A 92 8.15 -10.61 -3.14
N TRP A 93 8.01 -10.21 -1.88
CA TRP A 93 7.55 -8.87 -1.59
C TRP A 93 8.49 -7.79 -2.13
N LEU A 94 9.79 -7.96 -1.95
CA LEU A 94 10.80 -7.01 -2.42
C LEU A 94 10.86 -6.96 -3.96
N GLU A 95 10.58 -8.07 -4.64
CA GLU A 95 10.46 -8.14 -6.10
C GLU A 95 9.18 -7.50 -6.62
N LEU A 96 8.08 -7.59 -5.87
CA LEU A 96 6.81 -6.94 -6.21
C LEU A 96 6.86 -5.42 -6.03
N ASP A 97 7.66 -4.93 -5.08
CA ASP A 97 7.77 -3.51 -4.75
C ASP A 97 9.24 -3.08 -4.73
N THR A 98 9.82 -2.89 -5.92
CA THR A 98 11.23 -2.49 -6.06
C THR A 98 11.52 -1.11 -5.48
N TYR A 99 10.53 -0.21 -5.43
CA TYR A 99 10.65 1.07 -4.75
C TYR A 99 10.94 0.88 -3.25
N ARG A 100 10.14 0.02 -2.61
CA ARG A 100 10.31 -0.30 -1.19
C ARG A 100 11.57 -1.12 -0.94
N SER A 101 11.89 -2.07 -1.80
CA SER A 101 13.12 -2.86 -1.75
C SER A 101 14.36 -1.97 -1.69
N SER A 102 14.43 -0.96 -2.55
CA SER A 102 15.53 0.01 -2.56
C SER A 102 15.64 0.77 -1.23
N GLN A 103 14.51 1.15 -0.62
CA GLN A 103 14.53 1.81 0.69
C GLN A 103 14.98 0.87 1.81
N GLU A 104 14.43 -0.35 1.87
CA GLU A 104 14.77 -1.33 2.91
C GLU A 104 16.24 -1.73 2.85
N ARG A 105 16.77 -2.01 1.67
CA ARG A 105 18.18 -2.36 1.50
C ARG A 105 19.13 -1.31 2.08
N ARG A 106 18.78 -0.03 1.96
CA ARG A 106 19.61 1.09 2.41
C ARG A 106 19.38 1.52 3.85
N SER A 107 18.23 1.17 4.43
CA SER A 107 17.84 1.70 5.73
C SER A 107 17.49 0.65 6.79
N ALA A 108 17.15 -0.59 6.42
CA ALA A 108 16.77 -1.60 7.41
C ALA A 108 17.93 -1.87 8.38
N MET A 109 17.65 -1.78 9.68
CA MET A 109 18.63 -1.94 10.75
C MET A 109 18.36 -3.25 11.51
N LEU A 110 19.28 -4.20 11.43
CA LEU A 110 19.16 -5.45 12.17
C LEU A 110 19.20 -5.18 13.67
N LEU A 111 18.18 -5.61 14.39
CA LEU A 111 18.09 -5.53 15.85
C LEU A 111 18.43 -6.87 16.50
N ARG A 112 18.05 -7.97 15.86
CA ARG A 112 18.26 -9.33 16.38
C ARG A 112 18.32 -10.36 15.24
N GLY A 113 19.02 -11.47 15.50
CA GLY A 113 19.09 -12.62 14.60
C GLY A 113 20.19 -12.51 13.55
N LYS A 114 19.99 -13.21 12.43
CA LYS A 114 20.94 -13.26 11.31
C LYS A 114 20.57 -12.24 10.24
N PRO A 115 21.54 -11.61 9.56
CA PRO A 115 21.24 -10.71 8.46
C PRO A 115 20.59 -11.48 7.27
N VAL A 116 19.55 -10.88 6.71
CA VAL A 116 18.94 -11.34 5.47
C VAL A 116 19.47 -10.46 4.32
N CYS A 117 19.78 -11.07 3.20
CA CYS A 117 20.20 -10.34 2.02
C CYS A 117 18.98 -9.69 1.35
N PHE A 118 18.94 -8.38 1.32
CA PHE A 118 17.96 -7.63 0.53
C PHE A 118 18.46 -7.54 -0.91
N PRO A 119 17.64 -7.89 -1.92
CA PRO A 119 18.06 -7.87 -3.31
C PRO A 119 18.41 -6.47 -3.78
N ASP A 120 19.45 -6.39 -4.62
CA ASP A 120 19.81 -5.15 -5.30
C ASP A 120 19.08 -5.10 -6.65
N VAL A 121 17.90 -4.51 -6.63
CA VAL A 121 17.06 -4.38 -7.82
C VAL A 121 16.90 -2.92 -8.19
N ALA A 122 16.97 -2.61 -9.48
CA ALA A 122 16.63 -1.30 -10.00
C ALA A 122 15.16 -0.99 -9.71
N VAL A 123 14.88 0.26 -9.35
CA VAL A 123 13.50 0.70 -9.09
C VAL A 123 12.74 0.75 -10.42
N ARG A 124 11.67 -0.03 -10.51
CA ARG A 124 10.78 0.00 -11.67
C ARG A 124 9.88 1.22 -11.61
N ARG A 125 9.64 1.83 -12.77
CA ARG A 125 8.78 2.99 -12.93
C ARG A 125 7.38 2.74 -12.35
N GLU A 126 6.81 1.60 -12.67
CA GLU A 126 5.46 1.18 -12.26
C GLU A 126 5.35 1.07 -10.74
N ASP A 127 6.39 0.59 -10.07
CA ASP A 127 6.40 0.48 -8.61
C ASP A 127 6.47 1.87 -7.95
N ALA A 128 7.16 2.81 -8.56
CA ALA A 128 7.14 4.20 -8.11
C ALA A 128 5.75 4.84 -8.31
N VAL A 129 5.08 4.58 -9.44
CA VAL A 129 3.68 5.02 -9.66
C VAL A 129 2.75 4.39 -8.63
N ARG A 130 2.85 3.09 -8.38
CA ARG A 130 2.07 2.40 -7.33
C ARG A 130 2.29 3.05 -5.97
N ARG A 131 3.53 3.40 -5.67
CA ARG A 131 3.87 4.05 -4.39
C ARG A 131 3.25 5.45 -4.28
N LEU A 132 3.22 6.22 -5.36
CA LEU A 132 2.49 7.48 -5.42
C LEU A 132 1.00 7.25 -5.13
N CYS A 133 0.38 6.26 -5.76
CA CYS A 133 -1.02 5.90 -5.52
C CYS A 133 -1.27 5.55 -4.04
N VAL A 134 -0.42 4.72 -3.41
CA VAL A 134 -0.52 4.38 -1.97
C VAL A 134 -0.52 5.63 -1.09
N TRP A 135 0.37 6.57 -1.37
CA TRP A 135 0.45 7.79 -0.59
C TRP A 135 -0.74 8.72 -0.81
N THR A 136 -1.22 8.83 -2.04
CA THR A 136 -2.38 9.67 -2.36
C THR A 136 -3.68 9.11 -1.77
N GLU A 137 -3.84 7.80 -1.67
CA GLU A 137 -5.01 7.16 -1.06
C GLU A 137 -5.22 7.58 0.40
N GLY A 138 -4.15 7.58 1.20
CA GLY A 138 -4.19 8.09 2.57
C GLY A 138 -4.29 9.61 2.65
N PHE A 139 -3.70 10.31 1.68
CA PHE A 139 -3.62 11.75 1.66
C PHE A 139 -4.98 12.43 1.56
N PHE A 140 -5.81 12.04 0.61
CA PHE A 140 -7.10 12.72 0.38
C PHE A 140 -8.10 12.49 1.49
N SER A 141 -8.10 11.33 2.13
CA SER A 141 -8.93 11.11 3.31
C SER A 141 -8.53 12.03 4.47
N THR A 142 -7.23 12.30 4.62
CA THR A 142 -6.69 13.18 5.68
C THR A 142 -6.86 14.66 5.33
N ALA A 143 -6.66 15.05 4.07
CA ALA A 143 -6.71 16.45 3.63
C ALA A 143 -8.08 17.08 3.84
N VAL A 144 -9.15 16.34 3.52
CA VAL A 144 -10.51 16.85 3.59
C VAL A 144 -11.06 16.86 5.03
N ARG A 145 -10.61 15.92 5.87
CA ARG A 145 -11.20 15.73 7.21
C ARG A 145 -10.40 16.29 8.35
N GLU A 146 -9.12 15.95 8.39
CA GLU A 146 -8.32 16.20 9.59
C GLU A 146 -7.61 17.54 9.56
N ARG A 147 -7.44 18.13 8.36
CA ARG A 147 -6.65 19.35 8.13
C ARG A 147 -5.31 19.36 8.88
N ASN A 148 -4.74 18.18 9.10
CA ASN A 148 -3.48 18.02 9.80
C ASN A 148 -2.32 18.47 8.90
N ARG A 149 -1.93 19.74 9.02
CA ARG A 149 -0.90 20.38 8.19
C ARG A 149 0.41 19.60 8.11
N ARG A 150 0.81 18.96 9.20
CA ARG A 150 2.04 18.17 9.23
C ARG A 150 1.94 16.90 8.38
N ASN A 151 0.83 16.17 8.50
CA ASN A 151 0.61 14.97 7.70
C ASN A 151 0.46 15.33 6.23
N LEU A 152 -0.21 16.43 5.90
CA LEU A 152 -0.32 16.93 4.53
C LEU A 152 1.06 17.17 3.92
N ARG A 153 1.91 17.93 4.61
CA ARG A 153 3.28 18.20 4.16
C ARG A 153 4.10 16.92 4.02
N LYS A 154 4.07 16.05 5.05
CA LYS A 154 4.76 14.75 5.03
C LYS A 154 4.38 13.96 3.79
N THR A 155 3.08 13.80 3.58
CA THR A 155 2.57 12.93 2.51
C THR A 155 2.84 13.53 1.14
N ALA A 156 2.75 14.86 0.98
CA ALA A 156 3.10 15.53 -0.27
C ALA A 156 4.59 15.36 -0.64
N LEU A 157 5.51 15.40 0.35
CA LEU A 157 6.92 15.10 0.12
C LEU A 157 7.12 13.67 -0.38
N GLU A 158 6.48 12.69 0.24
CA GLU A 158 6.56 11.28 -0.18
C GLU A 158 5.96 11.07 -1.59
N ILE A 159 4.86 11.77 -1.91
CA ILE A 159 4.24 11.74 -3.24
C ILE A 159 5.19 12.32 -4.29
N TRP A 160 5.84 13.46 -3.99
CA TRP A 160 6.82 14.02 -4.91
C TRP A 160 8.02 13.08 -5.12
N CYS A 161 8.53 12.45 -4.06
CA CYS A 161 9.61 11.48 -4.16
C CYS A 161 9.25 10.31 -5.09
N ALA A 162 8.04 9.77 -4.94
CA ALA A 162 7.54 8.72 -5.81
C ALA A 162 7.35 9.20 -7.26
N PHE A 163 6.81 10.41 -7.45
CA PHE A 163 6.69 11.07 -8.75
C PHE A 163 8.05 11.26 -9.43
N ALA A 164 9.02 11.84 -8.72
CA ALA A 164 10.36 12.10 -9.27
C ALA A 164 11.08 10.79 -9.64
N THR A 165 10.90 9.72 -8.85
CA THR A 165 11.41 8.39 -9.18
C THR A 165 10.71 7.83 -10.43
N ALA A 166 9.38 7.92 -10.52
CA ALA A 166 8.62 7.45 -11.67
C ALA A 166 8.98 8.20 -12.95
N MET A 167 9.30 9.50 -12.84
CA MET A 167 9.75 10.34 -13.96
C MET A 167 11.24 10.16 -14.31
N GLY A 168 11.97 9.29 -13.58
CA GLY A 168 13.40 9.07 -13.80
C GLY A 168 14.32 10.24 -13.38
N ARG A 169 13.79 11.23 -12.62
CA ARG A 169 14.55 12.39 -12.16
C ARG A 169 15.50 12.08 -11.01
N ILE A 170 15.11 11.10 -10.19
CA ILE A 170 15.96 10.51 -9.17
C ILE A 170 16.05 9.00 -9.40
N PRO A 171 17.25 8.42 -9.34
CA PRO A 171 17.44 6.98 -9.66
C PRO A 171 16.89 6.07 -8.57
N GLN A 172 16.78 6.57 -7.35
CA GLN A 172 16.34 5.82 -6.18
C GLN A 172 15.53 6.73 -5.26
N PRO A 173 14.50 6.21 -4.56
CA PRO A 173 13.72 7.00 -3.63
C PRO A 173 14.58 7.49 -2.45
N CYS A 174 14.35 8.71 -2.02
CA CYS A 174 15.00 9.27 -0.83
C CYS A 174 14.60 8.49 0.43
N LEU A 175 15.47 8.51 1.45
CA LEU A 175 15.23 7.81 2.71
C LEU A 175 14.58 8.71 3.77
N THR A 176 14.84 10.00 3.71
CA THR A 176 14.39 10.97 4.71
C THR A 176 13.68 12.17 4.07
N ARG A 177 12.78 12.79 4.81
CA ARG A 177 12.06 13.99 4.34
C ARG A 177 12.96 15.21 4.11
N PRO A 178 13.99 15.45 4.91
CA PRO A 178 14.99 16.47 4.58
C PRO A 178 15.68 16.23 3.24
N GLU A 179 16.06 14.98 2.93
CA GLU A 179 16.63 14.62 1.64
C GLU A 179 15.62 14.86 0.50
N ILE A 180 14.35 14.46 0.68
CA ILE A 180 13.28 14.73 -0.29
C ILE A 180 13.15 16.23 -0.54
N ALA A 181 13.07 17.03 0.52
CA ALA A 181 12.91 18.48 0.39
C ALA A 181 14.12 19.13 -0.32
N ALA A 182 15.33 18.68 -0.03
CA ALA A 182 16.54 19.18 -0.70
C ALA A 182 16.53 18.85 -2.19
N ARG A 183 16.25 17.60 -2.56
CA ARG A 183 16.14 17.16 -3.96
C ARG A 183 15.02 17.88 -4.71
N TRP A 184 13.89 18.12 -4.04
CA TRP A 184 12.79 18.87 -4.63
C TRP A 184 13.17 20.30 -4.90
N ALA A 185 13.83 20.97 -3.94
CA ALA A 185 14.31 22.37 -4.10
C ALA A 185 15.30 22.54 -5.27
N GLU A 186 16.05 21.50 -5.60
CA GLU A 186 17.00 21.48 -6.72
C GLU A 186 16.35 21.10 -8.08
N SER A 187 15.07 20.73 -8.08
CA SER A 187 14.37 20.24 -9.26
C SER A 187 13.58 21.34 -9.99
N GLU A 188 13.13 21.06 -11.20
CA GLU A 188 12.20 21.92 -11.94
C GLU A 188 10.84 22.11 -11.24
N ASP A 189 10.51 21.27 -10.25
CA ASP A 189 9.30 21.35 -9.44
C ASP A 189 9.47 22.25 -8.19
N ALA A 190 10.64 22.86 -8.00
CA ALA A 190 10.91 23.76 -6.86
C ALA A 190 9.81 24.82 -6.63
N PRO A 191 9.21 25.42 -7.68
CA PRO A 191 8.10 26.37 -7.50
C PRO A 191 6.87 25.80 -6.78
N LEU A 192 6.68 24.48 -6.78
CA LEU A 192 5.59 23.83 -6.04
C LEU A 192 5.94 23.59 -4.57
N LEU A 193 7.21 23.54 -4.22
CA LEU A 193 7.67 23.27 -2.85
C LEU A 193 7.48 24.48 -1.93
N ASP A 194 7.82 25.66 -2.38
CA ASP A 194 7.76 26.87 -1.57
C ASP A 194 6.36 27.18 -0.99
N PRO A 195 5.27 27.15 -1.78
CA PRO A 195 3.92 27.28 -1.26
C PRO A 195 3.59 26.20 -0.22
N LEU A 196 3.96 24.94 -0.49
CA LEU A 196 3.73 23.80 0.41
C LEU A 196 4.46 23.97 1.75
N LEU A 197 5.67 24.52 1.74
CA LEU A 197 6.44 24.73 2.97
C LEU A 197 5.85 25.85 3.83
N ARG A 198 5.34 26.91 3.19
CA ARG A 198 4.71 28.06 3.86
C ARG A 198 3.31 27.71 4.35
N ASP A 199 2.49 27.12 3.50
CA ASP A 199 1.14 26.72 3.82
C ASP A 199 0.82 25.30 3.35
N PRO A 200 0.92 24.30 4.26
CA PRO A 200 0.59 22.92 3.93
C PRO A 200 -0.86 22.70 3.46
N SER A 201 -1.76 23.66 3.58
CA SER A 201 -3.10 23.55 3.01
C SER A 201 -3.11 23.56 1.48
N THR A 202 -2.01 23.97 0.83
CA THR A 202 -1.81 23.90 -0.62
C THR A 202 -1.46 22.51 -1.12
N ALA A 203 -1.22 21.56 -0.20
CA ALA A 203 -0.79 20.21 -0.56
C ALA A 203 -1.73 19.46 -1.54
N PRO A 204 -3.07 19.57 -1.45
CA PRO A 204 -3.95 18.94 -2.44
C PRO A 204 -3.68 19.42 -3.87
N SER A 205 -3.52 20.72 -4.04
CA SER A 205 -3.19 21.36 -5.30
C SER A 205 -1.88 20.81 -5.90
N VAL A 206 -0.85 20.76 -5.08
CA VAL A 206 0.45 20.22 -5.48
C VAL A 206 0.33 18.76 -5.92
N VAL A 207 -0.37 17.93 -5.14
CA VAL A 207 -0.55 16.51 -5.45
C VAL A 207 -1.33 16.31 -6.76
N PHE A 208 -2.38 17.09 -7.00
CA PHE A 208 -3.13 17.02 -8.25
C PHE A 208 -2.27 17.37 -9.47
N ARG A 209 -1.44 18.41 -9.37
CA ARG A 209 -0.51 18.79 -10.46
C ARG A 209 0.52 17.71 -10.74
N LEU A 210 1.09 17.11 -9.71
CA LEU A 210 2.04 16.00 -9.87
C LEU A 210 1.36 14.79 -10.52
N ALA A 211 0.16 14.43 -10.07
CA ALA A 211 -0.62 13.33 -10.64
C ALA A 211 -0.97 13.56 -12.12
N LYS A 212 -1.41 14.78 -12.47
CA LYS A 212 -1.73 15.17 -13.85
C LYS A 212 -0.52 15.08 -14.78
N ARG A 213 0.64 15.57 -14.32
CA ARG A 213 1.89 15.49 -15.08
C ARG A 213 2.35 14.04 -15.27
N LEU A 214 2.27 13.23 -14.21
CA LEU A 214 2.63 11.81 -14.28
C LEU A 214 1.70 11.07 -15.24
N HIS A 215 0.39 11.27 -15.12
CA HIS A 215 -0.60 10.70 -16.03
C HIS A 215 -0.29 11.04 -17.50
N GLY A 216 -0.11 12.31 -17.82
CA GLY A 216 0.19 12.75 -19.19
C GLY A 216 1.50 12.20 -19.76
N SER A 217 2.41 11.67 -18.92
CA SER A 217 3.63 10.98 -19.35
C SER A 217 3.47 9.48 -19.55
N LEU A 218 2.38 8.88 -19.06
CA LEU A 218 2.18 7.43 -18.97
C LEU A 218 0.98 6.93 -19.74
N LEU A 219 -0.12 7.68 -19.72
CA LEU A 219 -1.43 7.26 -20.16
C LEU A 219 -2.00 8.25 -21.19
N PRO A 220 -2.91 7.80 -22.07
CA PRO A 220 -3.60 8.66 -22.99
C PRO A 220 -4.42 9.75 -22.28
N PRO A 221 -4.65 10.90 -22.94
CA PRO A 221 -5.48 11.96 -22.38
C PRO A 221 -6.92 11.49 -22.17
N LEU A 222 -7.47 11.85 -21.01
CA LEU A 222 -8.86 11.57 -20.66
C LEU A 222 -9.82 12.59 -21.29
N ARG A 223 -11.09 12.21 -21.39
CA ARG A 223 -12.15 13.14 -21.77
C ARG A 223 -12.33 14.19 -20.67
N PRO A 224 -12.51 15.46 -21.04
CA PRO A 224 -12.74 16.50 -20.04
C PRO A 224 -14.03 16.25 -19.27
N VAL A 225 -14.01 16.54 -17.98
CA VAL A 225 -15.16 16.46 -17.08
C VAL A 225 -15.53 17.87 -16.65
N SER A 226 -16.78 18.24 -16.86
CA SER A 226 -17.29 19.57 -16.51
C SER A 226 -17.86 19.67 -15.08
N GLN A 227 -18.24 18.52 -14.51
CA GLN A 227 -18.83 18.46 -13.18
C GLN A 227 -18.24 17.30 -12.36
N PRO A 228 -18.21 17.40 -11.03
CA PRO A 228 -17.77 16.30 -10.18
C PRO A 228 -18.58 15.03 -10.42
N LEU A 229 -17.90 13.90 -10.48
CA LEU A 229 -18.52 12.58 -10.53
C LEU A 229 -18.54 11.97 -9.14
N VAL A 230 -19.65 11.35 -8.79
CA VAL A 230 -19.82 10.64 -7.51
C VAL A 230 -20.14 9.19 -7.78
N ALA A 231 -19.40 8.29 -7.15
CA ALA A 231 -19.63 6.85 -7.27
C ALA A 231 -19.52 6.17 -5.90
N GLN A 232 -20.27 5.10 -5.71
CA GLN A 232 -20.13 4.26 -4.53
C GLN A 232 -18.99 3.26 -4.74
N LEU A 233 -18.05 3.21 -3.80
CA LEU A 233 -16.91 2.30 -3.88
C LEU A 233 -17.23 0.95 -3.23
N LEU A 234 -16.87 -0.11 -3.94
CA LEU A 234 -16.75 -1.44 -3.38
C LEU A 234 -15.32 -1.63 -2.88
N MET A 235 -15.07 -1.23 -1.63
CA MET A 235 -13.75 -1.25 -1.04
C MET A 235 -13.64 -2.28 0.09
N PRO A 236 -12.44 -2.84 0.33
CA PRO A 236 -12.20 -3.62 1.53
C PRO A 236 -12.56 -2.85 2.80
N PRO A 237 -13.05 -3.51 3.85
CA PRO A 237 -13.54 -2.86 5.08
C PRO A 237 -12.54 -1.92 5.77
N ARG A 238 -11.25 -2.06 5.51
CA ARG A 238 -10.18 -1.20 6.05
C ARG A 238 -10.34 0.24 5.64
N TYR A 239 -10.63 0.45 4.38
CA TYR A 239 -10.88 1.79 3.88
C TYR A 239 -12.34 2.09 4.14
N ARG A 240 -12.61 2.79 5.22
CA ARG A 240 -13.97 3.31 5.51
C ARG A 240 -14.52 4.19 4.38
N GLN A 241 -13.77 4.27 3.29
CA GLN A 241 -14.12 4.99 2.07
C GLN A 241 -15.21 4.19 1.34
N ARG A 242 -16.36 4.81 1.20
CA ARG A 242 -17.54 4.22 0.54
C ARG A 242 -17.94 5.03 -0.68
N ILE A 243 -17.42 6.23 -0.83
CA ILE A 243 -17.82 7.20 -1.84
C ILE A 243 -16.55 7.71 -2.51
N LEU A 244 -16.48 7.59 -3.81
CA LEU A 244 -15.50 8.21 -4.66
C LEU A 244 -16.09 9.53 -5.19
N VAL A 245 -15.35 10.61 -5.04
CA VAL A 245 -15.67 11.91 -5.62
C VAL A 245 -14.52 12.31 -6.53
N VAL A 246 -14.78 12.31 -7.84
CA VAL A 246 -13.81 12.76 -8.85
C VAL A 246 -14.10 14.22 -9.15
N VAL A 247 -13.13 15.08 -8.91
CA VAL A 247 -13.23 16.51 -9.19
C VAL A 247 -12.49 16.86 -10.46
N PRO A 248 -13.11 17.62 -11.40
CA PRO A 248 -12.51 17.92 -12.70
C PRO A 248 -11.22 18.74 -12.58
N GLU A 249 -11.21 19.69 -11.66
CA GLU A 249 -10.10 20.61 -11.45
C GLU A 249 -9.88 20.90 -9.96
N GLU A 250 -8.71 21.42 -9.66
CA GLU A 250 -8.27 21.78 -8.31
C GLU A 250 -9.22 22.74 -7.57
N ASN A 251 -9.78 23.70 -8.30
CA ASN A 251 -10.67 24.74 -7.78
C ASN A 251 -12.15 24.43 -7.99
N SER A 252 -12.50 23.21 -8.37
CA SER A 252 -13.89 22.80 -8.52
C SER A 252 -14.63 22.90 -7.19
N SER A 253 -15.88 23.38 -7.25
CA SER A 253 -16.76 23.31 -6.08
C SER A 253 -16.99 21.87 -5.69
N LEU A 254 -16.68 21.52 -4.44
CA LEU A 254 -16.85 20.16 -3.95
C LEU A 254 -18.32 19.83 -3.72
N PRO A 255 -18.82 18.70 -4.20
CA PRO A 255 -20.18 18.26 -3.91
C PRO A 255 -20.33 17.87 -2.43
N ARG A 256 -21.57 17.86 -1.93
CA ARG A 256 -21.86 17.53 -0.52
C ARG A 256 -21.27 16.19 -0.09
N GLU A 257 -21.22 15.25 -0.98
CA GLU A 257 -20.69 13.89 -0.78
C GLU A 257 -19.20 13.90 -0.42
N ALA A 258 -18.43 14.90 -0.88
CA ALA A 258 -17.00 15.03 -0.55
C ALA A 258 -16.73 15.21 0.95
N PHE A 259 -17.71 15.74 1.68
CA PHE A 259 -17.64 16.01 3.12
C PHE A 259 -18.18 14.86 3.98
N GLN A 260 -18.76 13.82 3.37
CA GLN A 260 -19.30 12.70 4.11
C GLN A 260 -18.19 11.79 4.67
N PRO A 261 -18.42 11.17 5.84
CA PRO A 261 -17.56 10.12 6.35
C PRO A 261 -17.43 8.97 5.34
N GLY A 262 -16.22 8.64 4.90
CA GLY A 262 -15.98 7.59 3.90
C GLY A 262 -15.83 8.09 2.47
N SER A 263 -15.73 9.40 2.24
CA SER A 263 -15.40 9.97 0.94
C SER A 263 -13.92 9.87 0.64
N CYS A 264 -13.59 9.54 -0.62
CA CYS A 264 -12.28 9.63 -1.22
C CYS A 264 -12.34 10.66 -2.36
N LEU A 265 -11.46 11.65 -2.29
CA LEU A 265 -11.36 12.67 -3.32
C LEU A 265 -10.22 12.34 -4.28
N CYS A 266 -10.44 12.47 -5.58
CA CYS A 266 -9.40 12.33 -6.59
C CYS A 266 -9.69 13.17 -7.83
N THR A 267 -8.72 13.25 -8.75
CA THR A 267 -8.94 13.78 -10.09
C THR A 267 -9.12 12.65 -11.10
N PRO A 268 -9.63 12.93 -12.32
CA PRO A 268 -9.71 11.93 -13.38
C PRO A 268 -8.38 11.21 -13.64
N GLU A 269 -7.29 11.96 -13.71
CA GLU A 269 -5.96 11.44 -13.99
C GLU A 269 -5.46 10.53 -12.84
N LEU A 270 -5.73 10.91 -11.60
CA LEU A 270 -5.37 10.09 -10.45
C LEU A 270 -6.21 8.80 -10.41
N LEU A 271 -7.49 8.88 -10.75
CA LEU A 271 -8.37 7.71 -10.85
C LEU A 271 -7.86 6.71 -11.89
N ASP A 272 -7.42 7.20 -13.05
CA ASP A 272 -6.88 6.37 -14.12
C ASP A 272 -5.54 5.73 -13.72
N LEU A 273 -4.64 6.48 -13.05
CA LEU A 273 -3.42 5.92 -12.47
C LEU A 273 -3.72 4.84 -11.43
N TYR A 274 -4.74 5.02 -10.59
CA TYR A 274 -5.17 3.99 -9.64
C TYR A 274 -5.61 2.72 -10.34
N LEU A 275 -6.42 2.87 -11.38
CA LEU A 275 -6.95 1.75 -12.15
C LEU A 275 -5.83 0.88 -12.73
N HIS A 276 -4.86 1.53 -13.38
CA HIS A 276 -3.79 0.82 -14.09
C HIS A 276 -2.71 0.26 -13.14
N TYR A 277 -2.44 0.93 -12.03
CA TYR A 277 -1.25 0.60 -11.25
C TYR A 277 -1.52 0.04 -9.86
N MET A 278 -2.72 0.27 -9.28
CA MET A 278 -2.89 -0.06 -7.88
C MET A 278 -4.21 -0.72 -7.51
N ASN A 279 -5.35 -0.15 -7.88
CA ASN A 279 -6.63 -0.56 -7.29
C ASN A 279 -7.59 -1.18 -8.28
N PRO A 280 -7.50 -2.51 -8.46
CA PRO A 280 -8.40 -3.24 -9.36
C PRO A 280 -9.88 -3.11 -9.00
N PHE A 281 -10.20 -2.78 -7.76
CA PHE A 281 -11.60 -2.68 -7.30
C PHE A 281 -12.32 -1.43 -7.79
N LEU A 282 -11.59 -0.39 -8.17
CA LEU A 282 -12.21 0.79 -8.77
C LEU A 282 -12.91 0.46 -10.10
N VAL A 283 -12.38 -0.50 -10.84
CA VAL A 283 -12.97 -0.97 -12.10
C VAL A 283 -14.41 -1.42 -11.90
N TRP A 284 -14.68 -2.16 -10.81
CA TRP A 284 -16.03 -2.66 -10.55
C TRP A 284 -16.93 -1.68 -9.84
N SER A 285 -16.36 -0.67 -9.21
CA SER A 285 -17.13 0.28 -8.41
C SER A 285 -17.78 1.36 -9.27
N CYS A 286 -17.16 1.74 -10.38
CA CYS A 286 -17.60 2.88 -11.19
C CYS A 286 -17.35 2.72 -12.71
N PRO A 287 -17.78 1.60 -13.34
CA PRO A 287 -17.49 1.34 -14.74
C PRO A 287 -18.08 2.40 -15.68
N GLN A 288 -19.27 2.90 -15.37
CA GLN A 288 -19.92 3.95 -16.20
C GLN A 288 -19.15 5.26 -16.16
N GLN A 289 -18.65 5.65 -14.98
CA GLN A 289 -17.83 6.84 -14.81
C GLN A 289 -16.50 6.70 -15.55
N LEU A 290 -15.85 5.53 -15.45
CA LEU A 290 -14.60 5.24 -16.16
C LEU A 290 -14.81 5.30 -17.70
N THR A 291 -15.87 4.69 -18.21
CA THR A 291 -16.23 4.76 -19.62
C THR A 291 -16.51 6.19 -20.05
N GLY A 292 -17.24 6.96 -19.23
CA GLY A 292 -17.50 8.38 -19.47
C GLY A 292 -16.23 9.23 -19.57
N LEU A 293 -15.22 8.92 -18.78
CA LEU A 293 -13.89 9.56 -18.81
C LEU A 293 -13.04 9.12 -20.01
N GLY A 294 -13.44 8.09 -20.74
CA GLY A 294 -12.64 7.49 -21.81
C GLY A 294 -11.45 6.67 -21.32
N VAL A 295 -11.48 6.24 -20.06
CA VAL A 295 -10.47 5.38 -19.48
C VAL A 295 -10.41 4.07 -20.24
N GLN A 296 -9.21 3.64 -20.59
CA GLN A 296 -8.98 2.33 -21.19
C GLN A 296 -8.90 1.25 -20.11
N PRO A 297 -9.37 0.03 -20.37
CA PRO A 297 -9.17 -1.07 -19.44
C PRO A 297 -7.67 -1.38 -19.29
N PRO A 298 -7.19 -1.74 -18.10
CA PRO A 298 -5.83 -2.20 -17.93
C PRO A 298 -5.64 -3.54 -18.67
N SER A 299 -4.43 -3.83 -19.10
CA SER A 299 -4.09 -5.17 -19.55
C SER A 299 -4.29 -6.20 -18.43
N VAL A 300 -4.50 -7.46 -18.79
CA VAL A 300 -4.66 -8.54 -17.78
C VAL A 300 -3.45 -8.60 -16.86
N ALA A 301 -2.23 -8.46 -17.40
CA ALA A 301 -1.00 -8.50 -16.61
C ALA A 301 -0.90 -7.32 -15.63
N GLU A 302 -1.22 -6.09 -16.04
CA GLU A 302 -1.26 -4.91 -15.15
C GLU A 302 -2.28 -5.10 -14.04
N PHE A 303 -3.45 -5.61 -14.38
CA PHE A 303 -4.53 -5.87 -13.45
C PHE A 303 -4.13 -6.90 -12.39
N VAL A 304 -3.62 -8.07 -12.79
CA VAL A 304 -3.16 -9.13 -11.88
C VAL A 304 -2.03 -8.61 -10.99
N ARG A 305 -1.08 -7.87 -11.57
CA ARG A 305 0.01 -7.27 -10.80
C ARG A 305 -0.48 -6.22 -9.80
N GLY A 306 -1.47 -5.42 -10.17
CA GLY A 306 -2.15 -4.49 -9.25
C GLY A 306 -2.80 -5.24 -8.08
N CYS A 307 -3.48 -6.36 -8.35
CA CYS A 307 -4.05 -7.24 -7.33
C CYS A 307 -2.98 -7.80 -6.40
N LEU A 308 -1.88 -8.31 -6.95
CA LEU A 308 -0.75 -8.85 -6.17
C LEU A 308 -0.14 -7.77 -5.28
N PHE A 309 0.18 -6.61 -5.85
CA PHE A 309 0.76 -5.51 -5.10
C PHE A 309 -0.17 -5.02 -3.99
N TYR A 310 -1.45 -4.81 -4.30
CA TYR A 310 -2.44 -4.35 -3.33
C TYR A 310 -2.64 -5.37 -2.21
N GLY A 311 -2.87 -6.61 -2.55
CA GLY A 311 -3.12 -7.66 -1.58
C GLY A 311 -1.89 -7.93 -0.72
N HIS A 312 -0.70 -8.03 -1.30
CA HIS A 312 0.53 -8.25 -0.56
C HIS A 312 0.81 -7.10 0.42
N ASN A 313 0.65 -5.85 0.00
CA ASN A 313 0.82 -4.70 0.87
C ASN A 313 -0.18 -4.64 2.02
N HIS A 314 -1.38 -5.20 1.85
CA HIS A 314 -2.48 -5.04 2.81
C HIS A 314 -2.80 -6.31 3.59
N THR A 315 -2.49 -7.49 3.08
CA THR A 315 -2.88 -8.77 3.69
C THR A 315 -1.72 -9.47 4.39
N LEU A 316 -0.60 -9.67 3.69
CA LEU A 316 0.53 -10.46 4.20
C LEU A 316 1.45 -9.68 5.14
N ARG A 317 1.58 -8.36 4.93
CA ARG A 317 2.57 -7.54 5.67
C ARG A 317 2.30 -7.41 7.17
N ASN A 318 1.07 -7.56 7.60
CA ASN A 318 0.73 -7.34 9.00
C ASN A 318 -0.45 -8.21 9.43
N PRO A 319 -0.26 -9.51 9.53
CA PRO A 319 -1.35 -10.45 9.77
C PRO A 319 -2.17 -10.11 11.02
N GLY A 320 -1.54 -9.56 12.09
CA GLY A 320 -2.26 -9.19 13.31
C GLY A 320 -3.14 -7.94 13.22
N PHE A 321 -2.86 -7.03 12.30
CA PHE A 321 -3.52 -5.72 12.23
C PHE A 321 -4.32 -5.52 10.95
N MET A 322 -3.78 -5.97 9.83
CA MET A 322 -4.29 -5.66 8.50
C MET A 322 -5.45 -6.54 8.09
N TYR A 323 -5.44 -7.81 8.52
CA TYR A 323 -6.47 -8.77 8.11
C TYR A 323 -7.89 -8.38 8.55
N ARG A 324 -8.02 -7.64 9.65
CA ARG A 324 -9.32 -7.10 10.07
C ARG A 324 -9.93 -6.10 9.09
N HIS A 325 -9.14 -5.62 8.14
CA HIS A 325 -9.47 -4.48 7.32
C HIS A 325 -9.22 -4.68 5.81
N THR A 326 -8.81 -5.89 5.39
CA THR A 326 -8.54 -6.22 3.98
C THR A 326 -9.32 -7.46 3.56
N TRP A 327 -9.46 -7.64 2.27
CA TRP A 327 -10.05 -8.86 1.75
C TRP A 327 -9.06 -10.02 1.85
N PRO A 328 -9.54 -11.23 2.15
CA PRO A 328 -8.72 -12.43 2.08
C PRO A 328 -8.16 -12.64 0.67
N PRO A 329 -6.98 -13.26 0.50
CA PRO A 329 -6.42 -13.55 -0.82
C PRO A 329 -7.36 -14.31 -1.75
N ALA A 330 -8.16 -15.25 -1.22
CA ALA A 330 -9.17 -15.96 -1.99
C ALA A 330 -10.17 -15.05 -2.71
N VAL A 331 -10.54 -13.93 -2.07
CA VAL A 331 -11.42 -12.93 -2.69
C VAL A 331 -10.75 -12.27 -3.91
N PHE A 332 -9.46 -12.00 -3.85
CA PHE A 332 -8.71 -11.46 -4.99
C PHE A 332 -8.67 -12.42 -6.17
N ILE A 333 -8.53 -13.73 -5.92
CA ILE A 333 -8.56 -14.74 -6.98
C ILE A 333 -9.93 -14.74 -7.67
N GLU A 334 -11.02 -14.72 -6.91
CA GLU A 334 -12.36 -14.68 -7.49
C GLU A 334 -12.62 -13.37 -8.26
N VAL A 335 -12.08 -12.26 -7.76
CA VAL A 335 -12.10 -10.97 -8.44
C VAL A 335 -11.37 -11.05 -9.79
N VAL A 336 -10.17 -11.62 -9.80
CA VAL A 336 -9.39 -11.81 -11.03
C VAL A 336 -10.15 -12.70 -12.02
N ARG A 337 -10.67 -13.85 -11.56
CA ARG A 337 -11.46 -14.77 -12.40
C ARG A 337 -12.68 -14.10 -13.03
N HIS A 338 -13.34 -13.21 -12.30
CA HIS A 338 -14.48 -12.47 -12.82
C HIS A 338 -14.06 -11.46 -13.90
N ALA A 339 -12.92 -10.80 -13.74
CA ALA A 339 -12.46 -9.76 -14.66
C ALA A 339 -11.85 -10.30 -15.94
N LEU A 340 -11.17 -11.43 -15.89
CA LEU A 340 -10.40 -11.97 -17.01
C LEU A 340 -11.13 -11.98 -18.36
N PRO A 341 -12.38 -12.46 -18.48
CA PRO A 341 -13.08 -12.49 -19.76
C PRO A 341 -13.24 -11.10 -20.40
N TYR A 342 -13.55 -10.10 -19.56
CA TYR A 342 -13.75 -8.72 -20.03
C TYR A 342 -12.43 -8.07 -20.41
N LEU A 343 -11.40 -8.23 -19.59
CA LEU A 343 -10.09 -7.65 -19.86
C LEU A 343 -9.44 -8.25 -21.13
N HIS A 344 -9.63 -9.54 -21.38
CA HIS A 344 -9.20 -10.16 -22.63
C HIS A 344 -9.96 -9.61 -23.85
N ALA A 345 -11.22 -9.21 -23.68
CA ALA A 345 -12.00 -8.54 -24.73
C ALA A 345 -11.66 -7.04 -24.85
N GLY A 346 -10.78 -6.49 -24.02
CA GLY A 346 -10.48 -5.06 -23.99
C GLY A 346 -11.62 -4.23 -23.40
N GLU A 347 -12.43 -4.82 -22.53
CA GLU A 347 -13.60 -4.19 -21.93
C GLU A 347 -13.40 -3.95 -20.42
N ILE A 348 -14.05 -2.90 -19.93
CA ILE A 348 -14.14 -2.64 -18.49
C ILE A 348 -15.14 -3.64 -17.89
N PRO A 349 -14.74 -4.47 -16.90
CA PRO A 349 -15.64 -5.43 -16.27
C PRO A 349 -16.89 -4.76 -15.67
N PRO A 350 -18.05 -5.42 -15.73
CA PRO A 350 -19.25 -4.91 -15.08
C PRO A 350 -19.11 -4.87 -13.57
N PRO A 351 -19.93 -4.08 -12.85
CA PRO A 351 -19.90 -4.02 -11.39
C PRO A 351 -20.08 -5.41 -10.79
N LEU A 352 -19.23 -5.72 -9.79
CA LEU A 352 -19.44 -6.91 -8.98
C LEU A 352 -20.68 -6.74 -8.10
N ASP A 353 -21.51 -7.79 -8.05
CA ASP A 353 -22.61 -7.84 -7.10
C ASP A 353 -22.05 -7.83 -5.66
N PRO A 354 -22.40 -6.82 -4.82
CA PRO A 354 -21.95 -6.75 -3.44
C PRO A 354 -22.32 -7.99 -2.60
N ARG A 355 -23.43 -8.67 -2.94
CA ARG A 355 -23.85 -9.91 -2.26
C ARG A 355 -22.90 -11.06 -2.57
N ARG A 356 -22.42 -11.15 -3.82
CA ARG A 356 -21.45 -12.15 -4.24
C ARG A 356 -20.12 -11.94 -3.51
N VAL A 357 -19.64 -10.70 -3.45
CA VAL A 357 -18.42 -10.34 -2.70
C VAL A 357 -18.59 -10.64 -1.21
N ALA A 358 -19.73 -10.30 -0.63
CA ALA A 358 -20.03 -10.63 0.77
C ALA A 358 -20.03 -12.15 1.01
N GLY A 359 -20.52 -12.94 0.05
CA GLY A 359 -20.47 -14.39 0.09
C GLY A 359 -19.05 -14.94 0.10
N TRP A 360 -18.17 -14.39 -0.75
CA TRP A 360 -16.75 -14.77 -0.76
C TRP A 360 -16.04 -14.43 0.56
N ILE A 361 -16.33 -13.25 1.13
CA ILE A 361 -15.78 -12.84 2.42
C ILE A 361 -16.29 -13.74 3.55
N ALA A 362 -17.60 -14.06 3.55
CA ALA A 362 -18.21 -14.92 4.57
C ALA A 362 -17.70 -16.37 4.51
N GLY A 363 -17.36 -16.87 3.32
CA GLY A 363 -16.73 -18.19 3.12
C GLY A 363 -15.26 -18.23 3.55
N SER A 364 -14.67 -17.10 3.89
CA SER A 364 -13.29 -17.01 4.37
C SER A 364 -13.25 -17.04 5.89
N PRO A 365 -12.18 -17.58 6.52
CA PRO A 365 -12.06 -17.61 7.98
C PRO A 365 -12.20 -16.21 8.59
N SER A 366 -12.91 -16.09 9.70
CA SER A 366 -13.00 -14.80 10.39
C SER A 366 -11.61 -14.38 10.90
N PRO A 367 -11.27 -13.07 10.88
CA PRO A 367 -9.97 -12.61 11.37
C PRO A 367 -9.64 -13.05 12.79
N CYS A 368 -10.64 -13.19 13.67
CA CYS A 368 -10.43 -13.58 15.07
C CYS A 368 -10.19 -15.08 15.26
N GLU A 369 -10.91 -15.92 14.53
CA GLU A 369 -10.67 -17.36 14.48
C GLU A 369 -9.34 -17.67 13.82
N TYR A 370 -9.06 -16.97 12.76
CA TYR A 370 -7.85 -16.98 12.00
C TYR A 370 -6.60 -16.80 12.88
N TYR A 371 -6.59 -15.82 13.75
CA TYR A 371 -5.43 -15.52 14.58
C TYR A 371 -5.29 -16.39 15.81
N ARG A 372 -6.36 -16.99 16.29
CA ARG A 372 -6.33 -17.79 17.52
C ARG A 372 -5.96 -19.25 17.30
N SER A 373 -6.46 -19.85 16.24
CA SER A 373 -6.30 -21.30 16.00
C SER A 373 -5.67 -21.64 14.65
N VAL A 374 -5.62 -20.72 13.69
CA VAL A 374 -5.37 -21.04 12.28
C VAL A 374 -4.22 -20.22 11.66
N PHE A 375 -3.64 -19.26 12.40
CA PHE A 375 -2.58 -18.38 11.87
C PHE A 375 -1.51 -19.12 11.03
N PRO A 376 -1.00 -20.30 11.42
CA PRO A 376 -0.04 -21.03 10.62
C PRO A 376 -0.64 -21.62 9.33
N HIS A 377 -1.85 -22.13 9.40
CA HIS A 377 -2.50 -22.76 8.24
C HIS A 377 -2.91 -21.70 7.22
N VAL A 378 -3.40 -20.61 7.69
CA VAL A 378 -3.87 -19.54 6.81
C VAL A 378 -2.72 -18.70 6.27
N TYR A 379 -1.62 -18.54 7.00
CA TYR A 379 -0.40 -17.97 6.44
C TYR A 379 0.05 -18.79 5.22
N ARG A 380 0.02 -20.13 5.34
CA ARG A 380 0.31 -21.03 4.23
C ARG A 380 -0.73 -20.94 3.11
N GLU A 381 -2.01 -21.01 3.44
CA GLU A 381 -3.10 -20.89 2.47
C GLU A 381 -3.05 -19.56 1.71
N SER A 382 -2.82 -18.47 2.43
CA SER A 382 -2.62 -17.16 1.82
C SER A 382 -1.40 -17.13 0.91
N GLU A 383 -0.31 -17.76 1.30
CA GLU A 383 0.91 -17.85 0.52
C GLU A 383 0.71 -18.66 -0.76
N GLU A 384 0.04 -19.80 -0.69
CA GLU A 384 -0.31 -20.63 -1.85
C GLU A 384 -1.19 -19.85 -2.84
N GLN A 385 -2.17 -19.09 -2.35
CA GLN A 385 -3.02 -18.26 -3.19
C GLN A 385 -2.25 -17.13 -3.88
N TRP A 386 -1.29 -16.51 -3.20
CA TRP A 386 -0.42 -15.53 -3.81
C TRP A 386 0.51 -16.13 -4.86
N ILE A 387 1.03 -17.33 -4.62
CA ILE A 387 1.81 -18.08 -5.62
C ILE A 387 0.96 -18.32 -6.86
N GLN A 388 -0.28 -18.77 -6.72
CA GLN A 388 -1.20 -18.97 -7.86
C GLN A 388 -1.42 -17.70 -8.69
N LEU A 389 -1.57 -16.53 -8.04
CA LEU A 389 -1.70 -15.27 -8.74
C LEU A 389 -0.41 -14.86 -9.45
N GLN A 390 0.76 -15.10 -8.86
CA GLN A 390 2.04 -14.83 -9.49
C GLN A 390 2.28 -15.73 -10.72
N GLU A 391 1.99 -17.03 -10.60
CA GLU A 391 2.07 -17.97 -11.71
C GLU A 391 1.12 -17.58 -12.86
N LEU A 392 -0.06 -17.05 -12.51
CA LEU A 392 -0.99 -16.51 -13.50
C LEU A 392 -0.39 -15.28 -14.19
N GLU A 393 0.21 -14.34 -13.44
CA GLU A 393 0.88 -13.18 -14.03
C GLU A 393 2.01 -13.60 -14.99
N GLU A 394 2.85 -14.53 -14.58
CA GLU A 394 3.97 -15.04 -15.40
C GLU A 394 3.48 -15.68 -16.70
N ARG A 395 2.47 -16.53 -16.63
CA ARG A 395 1.85 -17.14 -17.82
C ARG A 395 1.30 -16.08 -18.78
N LEU A 396 0.65 -15.06 -18.27
CA LEU A 396 0.07 -13.99 -19.07
C LEU A 396 1.11 -13.05 -19.69
N ARG A 397 2.32 -12.99 -19.11
CA ARG A 397 3.44 -12.24 -19.73
C ARG A 397 4.12 -13.00 -20.84
N SER A 398 4.03 -14.33 -20.82
CA SER A 398 4.68 -15.22 -21.77
C SER A 398 3.79 -15.53 -22.98
N SER A 399 2.52 -15.22 -22.91
CA SER A 399 1.52 -15.30 -23.98
C SER A 399 1.35 -13.98 -24.71
#